data_2bd90eb27dfa411a20b5c232792d0aa3
#
_entry.id   2bd90eb27dfa411a20b5c232792d0aa3
#
_cell.length_a   1.000
_cell.length_b   1.000
_cell.length_c   1.000
_cell.angle_alpha   90.00
_cell.angle_beta   90.00
_cell.angle_gamma   90.00
#
_symmetry.space_group_name_H-M   'P 1'
#
loop_
_entity.id
_entity.type
_entity.pdbx_description
1 polymer ?
#
loop_
_entity_poly.entity_id
_entity_poly.type
_entity_poly.pdbx_seq_one_letter_code
_entity_poly.pdbx_strand_id
1 'polypeptide(L)'
;MSRNLKIAIGAIIIIALIIIISTNQKPKVTGPILVGVIAPMSGPGASLGEFAKNTVDMTVEKINKEGGVNGQPIQLVYEDDQCDPAKSVSAMQKLINVDRVKIVLETTCSSGVISSVPIATQNGVFVFSSFATSGNLKNVSPLFARGP
;
A
#
# COMPACT_ATOMS: atom_id res chain seq x y z
N MET A 1 21.30 -48.85 26.64
CA MET A 1 21.62 -47.79 25.68
C MET A 1 22.84 -47.05 26.18
N SER A 2 23.93 -47.08 25.42
CA SER A 2 25.19 -46.46 25.84
C SER A 2 25.10 -44.94 25.98
N ARG A 3 25.94 -44.37 26.84
CA ARG A 3 25.96 -42.89 27.07
C ARG A 3 26.20 -42.12 25.75
N ASN A 4 27.04 -42.65 24.89
CA ASN A 4 27.35 -42.04 23.59
C ASN A 4 26.15 -42.06 22.63
N LEU A 5 25.30 -43.08 22.66
CA LEU A 5 24.09 -43.16 21.83
C LEU A 5 23.03 -42.14 22.28
N LYS A 6 22.90 -41.87 23.58
CA LYS A 6 21.99 -40.84 24.11
C LYS A 6 22.40 -39.43 23.66
N ILE A 7 23.73 -39.17 23.69
CA ILE A 7 24.29 -37.87 23.22
C ILE A 7 24.07 -37.70 21.72
N ALA A 8 24.28 -38.72 20.90
CA ALA A 8 24.05 -38.64 19.46
C ALA A 8 22.58 -38.38 19.09
N ILE A 9 21.64 -39.05 19.77
CA ILE A 9 20.19 -38.83 19.57
C ILE A 9 19.82 -37.40 19.97
N GLY A 10 20.33 -36.87 21.09
CA GLY A 10 20.09 -35.50 21.53
C GLY A 10 20.58 -34.46 20.51
N ALA A 11 21.80 -34.69 19.96
CA ALA A 11 22.35 -33.81 18.93
C ALA A 11 21.51 -33.80 17.63
N ILE A 12 21.01 -34.94 17.19
CA ILE A 12 20.16 -35.06 16.00
C ILE A 12 18.84 -34.32 16.22
N ILE A 13 18.22 -34.44 17.39
CA ILE A 13 16.97 -33.73 17.71
C ILE A 13 17.18 -32.23 17.71
N ILE A 14 18.27 -31.71 18.26
CA ILE A 14 18.61 -30.30 18.29
C ILE A 14 18.82 -29.80 16.87
N ILE A 15 19.55 -30.50 16.02
CA ILE A 15 19.77 -30.14 14.62
C ILE A 15 18.44 -30.11 13.84
N ALA A 16 17.59 -31.12 14.04
CA ALA A 16 16.28 -31.18 13.43
C ALA A 16 15.38 -29.96 13.83
N LEU A 17 15.40 -29.60 15.13
CA LEU A 17 14.69 -28.42 15.63
C LEU A 17 15.22 -27.11 15.01
N ILE A 18 16.52 -26.95 14.89
CA ILE A 18 17.16 -25.81 14.26
C ILE A 18 16.75 -25.70 12.77
N ILE A 19 16.74 -26.83 12.05
CA ILE A 19 16.33 -26.90 10.65
C ILE A 19 14.84 -26.51 10.52
N ILE A 20 13.96 -27.03 11.36
CA ILE A 20 12.53 -26.73 11.35
C ILE A 20 12.27 -25.23 11.63
N ILE A 21 12.99 -24.61 12.57
CA ILE A 21 12.90 -23.20 12.89
C ILE A 21 13.38 -22.35 11.69
N SER A 22 14.50 -22.74 11.06
CA SER A 22 15.07 -22.02 9.91
C SER A 22 14.18 -22.10 8.67
N THR A 23 13.52 -23.23 8.42
CA THR A 23 12.64 -23.40 7.23
C THR A 23 11.28 -22.73 7.38
N ASN A 24 10.88 -22.40 8.61
CA ASN A 24 9.58 -21.77 8.89
C ASN A 24 9.64 -20.23 8.90
N GLN A 25 10.79 -19.63 8.62
CA GLN A 25 10.88 -18.17 8.45
C GLN A 25 10.29 -17.80 7.11
N LYS A 26 9.11 -17.14 7.13
CA LYS A 26 8.56 -16.49 5.93
C LYS A 26 9.62 -15.54 5.36
N PRO A 27 9.80 -15.48 4.04
CA PRO A 27 10.76 -14.57 3.43
C PRO A 27 10.46 -13.15 3.94
N LYS A 28 11.45 -12.54 4.58
CA LYS A 28 11.34 -11.15 5.03
C LYS A 28 11.30 -10.29 3.76
N VAL A 29 10.12 -9.76 3.44
CA VAL A 29 9.98 -8.80 2.35
C VAL A 29 10.88 -7.62 2.69
N THR A 30 11.92 -7.40 1.90
CA THR A 30 12.88 -6.30 2.08
C THR A 30 12.55 -5.19 1.08
N GLY A 31 12.57 -3.96 1.54
CA GLY A 31 12.27 -2.78 0.73
C GLY A 31 11.06 -2.00 1.26
N PRO A 32 10.83 -0.80 0.75
CA PRO A 32 9.72 0.03 1.16
C PRO A 32 8.39 -0.53 0.65
N ILE A 33 7.31 -0.25 1.39
CA ILE A 33 5.94 -0.44 0.92
C ILE A 33 5.61 0.77 0.04
N LEU A 34 5.43 0.56 -1.26
CA LEU A 34 5.05 1.62 -2.18
C LEU A 34 3.54 1.88 -2.08
N VAL A 35 3.17 3.13 -1.82
CA VAL A 35 1.78 3.61 -1.79
C VAL A 35 1.63 4.73 -2.80
N GLY A 36 0.75 4.56 -3.77
CA GLY A 36 0.41 5.60 -4.73
C GLY A 36 -0.47 6.67 -4.08
N VAL A 37 -0.31 7.91 -4.49
CA VAL A 37 -1.17 9.02 -4.08
C VAL A 37 -1.59 9.78 -5.33
N ILE A 38 -2.88 9.81 -5.61
CA ILE A 38 -3.46 10.64 -6.68
C ILE A 38 -4.13 11.85 -6.02
N ALA A 39 -3.71 13.04 -6.43
CA ALA A 39 -4.23 14.30 -5.90
C ALA A 39 -4.12 15.41 -6.95
N PRO A 40 -4.99 16.42 -6.93
CA PRO A 40 -4.88 17.58 -7.82
C PRO A 40 -3.75 18.50 -7.32
N MET A 41 -2.51 18.21 -7.71
CA MET A 41 -1.34 19.00 -7.28
C MET A 41 -1.15 20.26 -8.13
N SER A 42 -1.89 20.39 -9.22
CA SER A 42 -1.94 21.61 -10.04
C SER A 42 -3.36 21.94 -10.48
N GLY A 43 -3.56 23.10 -11.13
CA GLY A 43 -4.86 23.56 -11.57
C GLY A 43 -5.76 24.09 -10.45
N PRO A 44 -7.09 24.20 -10.69
CA PRO A 44 -8.03 24.81 -9.74
C PRO A 44 -8.14 24.10 -8.39
N GLY A 45 -7.80 22.80 -8.33
CA GLY A 45 -7.82 21.98 -7.12
C GLY A 45 -6.51 21.97 -6.32
N ALA A 46 -5.48 22.69 -6.75
CA ALA A 46 -4.13 22.59 -6.21
C ALA A 46 -4.04 22.81 -4.69
N SER A 47 -4.81 23.73 -4.13
CA SER A 47 -4.81 23.98 -2.68
C SER A 47 -5.33 22.78 -1.86
N LEU A 48 -6.32 22.05 -2.38
CA LEU A 48 -6.79 20.81 -1.75
C LEU A 48 -5.75 19.69 -1.89
N GLY A 49 -5.11 19.61 -3.06
CA GLY A 49 -4.05 18.65 -3.30
C GLY A 49 -2.83 18.88 -2.40
N GLU A 50 -2.43 20.13 -2.19
CA GLU A 50 -1.36 20.49 -1.25
C GLU A 50 -1.72 20.13 0.19
N PHE A 51 -2.94 20.43 0.64
CA PHE A 51 -3.42 20.02 1.96
C PHE A 51 -3.39 18.51 2.14
N ALA A 52 -3.91 17.77 1.14
CA ALA A 52 -3.92 16.32 1.17
C ALA A 52 -2.49 15.76 1.20
N LYS A 53 -1.60 16.27 0.36
CA LYS A 53 -0.18 15.90 0.31
C LYS A 53 0.50 16.09 1.67
N ASN A 54 0.38 17.28 2.25
CA ASN A 54 1.01 17.58 3.53
C ASN A 54 0.49 16.67 4.65
N THR A 55 -0.81 16.36 4.66
CA THR A 55 -1.41 15.47 5.65
C THR A 55 -0.88 14.03 5.51
N VAL A 56 -0.80 13.53 4.28
CA VAL A 56 -0.28 12.19 3.99
C VAL A 56 1.21 12.09 4.32
N ASP A 57 2.01 13.09 3.92
CA ASP A 57 3.45 13.15 4.21
C ASP A 57 3.72 13.12 5.71
N MET A 58 3.05 13.97 6.49
CA MET A 58 3.19 14.00 7.96
C MET A 58 2.81 12.66 8.60
N THR A 59 1.75 12.04 8.11
CA THR A 59 1.28 10.75 8.64
C THR A 59 2.30 9.64 8.35
N VAL A 60 2.79 9.57 7.12
CA VAL A 60 3.78 8.56 6.71
C VAL A 60 5.12 8.80 7.40
N GLU A 61 5.55 10.04 7.54
CA GLU A 61 6.76 10.36 8.29
C GLU A 61 6.67 9.85 9.74
N LYS A 62 5.53 10.06 10.41
CA LYS A 62 5.29 9.55 11.76
C LYS A 62 5.37 8.02 11.81
N ILE A 63 4.65 7.32 10.90
CA ILE A 63 4.67 5.86 10.82
C ILE A 63 6.10 5.34 10.61
N ASN A 64 6.86 5.97 9.71
CA ASN A 64 8.21 5.55 9.41
C ASN A 64 9.18 5.80 10.57
N LYS A 65 9.02 6.89 11.33
CA LYS A 65 9.78 7.15 12.56
C LYS A 65 9.50 6.13 13.66
N GLU A 66 8.28 5.59 13.70
CA GLU A 66 7.87 4.53 14.63
C GLU A 66 8.31 3.12 14.16
N GLY A 67 9.07 3.01 13.06
CA GLY A 67 9.61 1.75 12.55
C GLY A 67 8.87 1.18 11.34
N GLY A 68 7.93 1.91 10.78
CA GLY A 68 7.20 1.51 9.58
C GLY A 68 6.17 0.40 9.84
N VAL A 69 5.72 -0.24 8.79
CA VAL A 69 4.75 -1.34 8.85
C VAL A 69 5.51 -2.68 8.82
N ASN A 70 5.47 -3.42 9.91
CA ASN A 70 6.24 -4.66 10.07
C ASN A 70 7.75 -4.49 9.81
N GLY A 71 8.32 -3.35 10.17
CA GLY A 71 9.73 -3.01 9.97
C GLY A 71 10.06 -2.53 8.55
N GLN A 72 9.08 -2.28 7.70
CA GLN A 72 9.25 -1.73 6.37
C GLN A 72 8.76 -0.28 6.31
N PRO A 73 9.57 0.67 5.81
CA PRO A 73 9.11 2.04 5.64
C PRO A 73 8.09 2.13 4.50
N ILE A 74 7.16 3.07 4.61
CA ILE A 74 6.26 3.46 3.52
C ILE A 74 6.98 4.48 2.64
N GLN A 75 6.89 4.30 1.32
CA GLN A 75 7.34 5.27 0.33
C GLN A 75 6.16 5.70 -0.53
N LEU A 76 5.94 7.01 -0.64
CA LEU A 76 4.85 7.59 -1.41
C LEU A 76 5.28 7.85 -2.85
N VAL A 77 4.40 7.55 -3.79
CA VAL A 77 4.53 7.86 -5.23
C VAL A 77 3.36 8.73 -5.62
N TYR A 78 3.63 9.99 -5.97
CA TYR A 78 2.62 11.00 -6.25
C TYR A 78 2.31 11.11 -7.74
N GLU A 79 1.03 11.26 -8.08
CA GLU A 79 0.52 11.58 -9.40
C GLU A 79 -0.49 12.73 -9.33
N ASP A 80 -0.37 13.66 -10.27
CA ASP A 80 -1.26 14.82 -10.39
C ASP A 80 -2.42 14.52 -11.36
N ASP A 81 -3.64 14.51 -10.86
CA ASP A 81 -4.84 14.30 -11.69
C ASP A 81 -5.58 15.59 -12.05
N GLN A 82 -5.23 16.71 -11.45
CA GLN A 82 -5.92 17.99 -11.65
C GLN A 82 -7.46 17.94 -11.48
N CYS A 83 -7.98 16.97 -10.74
CA CYS A 83 -9.41 16.62 -10.68
C CYS A 83 -10.04 16.24 -12.04
N ASP A 84 -9.23 15.85 -13.02
CA ASP A 84 -9.67 15.42 -14.33
C ASP A 84 -9.81 13.88 -14.39
N PRO A 85 -10.98 13.33 -14.77
CA PRO A 85 -11.20 11.89 -14.81
C PRO A 85 -10.23 11.14 -15.71
N ALA A 86 -9.84 11.70 -16.86
CA ALA A 86 -8.92 11.04 -17.79
C ALA A 86 -7.49 11.03 -17.24
N LYS A 87 -7.09 12.08 -16.53
CA LYS A 87 -5.80 12.14 -15.84
C LYS A 87 -5.76 11.18 -14.66
N SER A 88 -6.84 11.07 -13.87
CA SER A 88 -6.93 10.07 -12.79
C SER A 88 -6.77 8.64 -13.32
N VAL A 89 -7.39 8.32 -14.47
CA VAL A 89 -7.19 7.04 -15.16
C VAL A 89 -5.73 6.82 -15.54
N SER A 90 -5.09 7.82 -16.16
CA SER A 90 -3.69 7.74 -16.58
C SER A 90 -2.74 7.60 -15.39
N ALA A 91 -2.98 8.36 -14.32
CA ALA A 91 -2.25 8.28 -13.06
C ALA A 91 -2.36 6.88 -12.42
N MET A 92 -3.58 6.33 -12.35
CA MET A 92 -3.82 4.99 -11.83
C MET A 92 -3.07 3.92 -12.66
N GLN A 93 -3.14 4.01 -13.98
CA GLN A 93 -2.43 3.08 -14.87
C GLN A 93 -0.91 3.15 -14.68
N LYS A 94 -0.34 4.36 -14.51
CA LYS A 94 1.09 4.53 -14.24
C LYS A 94 1.47 3.90 -12.91
N LEU A 95 0.77 4.21 -11.84
CA LEU A 95 1.01 3.65 -10.50
C LEU A 95 0.95 2.11 -10.51
N ILE A 96 0.04 1.51 -11.28
CA ILE A 96 -0.11 0.05 -11.37
C ILE A 96 1.00 -0.57 -12.22
N ASN A 97 1.20 -0.06 -13.44
CA ASN A 97 1.99 -0.75 -14.47
C ASN A 97 3.50 -0.42 -14.36
N VAL A 98 3.83 0.79 -13.93
CA VAL A 98 5.22 1.27 -13.82
C VAL A 98 5.71 1.13 -12.38
N ASP A 99 4.98 1.72 -11.43
CA ASP A 99 5.39 1.80 -10.03
C ASP A 99 4.98 0.54 -9.24
N ARG A 100 4.07 -0.28 -9.79
CA ARG A 100 3.61 -1.57 -9.25
C ARG A 100 3.05 -1.49 -7.84
N VAL A 101 2.40 -0.39 -7.51
CA VAL A 101 1.75 -0.21 -6.21
C VAL A 101 0.58 -1.18 -6.02
N LYS A 102 0.26 -1.48 -4.79
CA LYS A 102 -0.90 -2.31 -4.41
C LYS A 102 -1.93 -1.54 -3.58
N ILE A 103 -1.60 -0.33 -3.18
CA ILE A 103 -2.45 0.56 -2.41
C ILE A 103 -2.35 1.94 -3.05
N VAL A 104 -3.50 2.59 -3.27
CA VAL A 104 -3.60 3.96 -3.77
C VAL A 104 -4.49 4.78 -2.84
N LEU A 105 -4.01 5.95 -2.46
CA LEU A 105 -4.80 7.00 -1.82
C LEU A 105 -5.23 7.97 -2.93
N GLU A 106 -6.52 8.02 -3.23
CA GLU A 106 -7.09 8.97 -4.17
C GLU A 106 -7.88 10.03 -3.40
N THR A 107 -7.25 11.19 -3.20
CA THR A 107 -7.54 11.98 -2.02
C THR A 107 -8.73 12.92 -2.14
N THR A 108 -9.15 13.38 -3.33
CA THR A 108 -10.05 14.53 -3.40
C THR A 108 -11.26 14.39 -4.32
N CYS A 109 -11.09 14.04 -5.58
CA CYS A 109 -12.12 14.26 -6.59
C CYS A 109 -12.95 13.02 -6.89
N SER A 110 -14.24 13.03 -6.55
CA SER A 110 -15.14 11.90 -6.80
C SER A 110 -15.21 11.45 -8.26
N SER A 111 -15.07 12.38 -9.22
CA SER A 111 -15.05 12.06 -10.65
C SER A 111 -13.82 11.23 -11.03
N GLY A 112 -12.67 11.56 -10.48
CA GLY A 112 -11.43 10.80 -10.64
C GLY A 112 -11.56 9.40 -10.06
N VAL A 113 -12.01 9.29 -8.81
CA VAL A 113 -12.22 8.01 -8.12
C VAL A 113 -13.18 7.11 -8.90
N ILE A 114 -14.32 7.64 -9.38
CA ILE A 114 -15.29 6.86 -10.17
C ILE A 114 -14.65 6.30 -11.43
N SER A 115 -13.76 7.05 -12.07
CA SER A 115 -13.13 6.65 -13.33
C SER A 115 -11.96 5.69 -13.13
N SER A 116 -11.19 5.82 -12.07
CA SER A 116 -9.95 5.08 -11.81
C SER A 116 -10.15 3.77 -11.04
N VAL A 117 -11.12 3.70 -10.09
CA VAL A 117 -11.37 2.52 -9.26
C VAL A 117 -11.65 1.23 -10.04
N PRO A 118 -12.39 1.22 -11.17
CA PRO A 118 -12.56 0.01 -11.98
C PRO A 118 -11.23 -0.58 -12.45
N ILE A 119 -10.27 0.27 -12.83
CA ILE A 119 -8.94 -0.15 -13.29
C ILE A 119 -8.14 -0.73 -12.12
N ALA A 120 -8.15 -0.05 -10.97
CA ALA A 120 -7.51 -0.54 -9.75
C ALA A 120 -8.07 -1.92 -9.35
N THR A 121 -9.39 -2.07 -9.39
CA THR A 121 -10.08 -3.33 -9.04
C THR A 121 -9.65 -4.48 -9.94
N GLN A 122 -9.60 -4.28 -11.26
CA GLN A 122 -9.18 -5.30 -12.23
C GLN A 122 -7.74 -5.76 -12.00
N ASN A 123 -6.90 -4.91 -11.41
CA ASN A 123 -5.49 -5.18 -11.13
C ASN A 123 -5.22 -5.58 -9.66
N GLY A 124 -6.27 -5.79 -8.86
CA GLY A 124 -6.14 -6.18 -7.46
C GLY A 124 -5.50 -5.11 -6.59
N VAL A 125 -5.71 -3.82 -6.92
CA VAL A 125 -5.18 -2.67 -6.18
C VAL A 125 -6.27 -2.10 -5.28
N PHE A 126 -5.96 -1.93 -4.01
CA PHE A 126 -6.86 -1.31 -3.04
C PHE A 126 -6.80 0.21 -3.15
N VAL A 127 -7.97 0.85 -3.18
CA VAL A 127 -8.10 2.32 -3.23
C VAL A 127 -8.82 2.82 -1.98
N PHE A 128 -8.23 3.81 -1.34
CA PHE A 128 -8.88 4.56 -0.27
C PHE A 128 -9.04 6.02 -0.66
N SER A 129 -10.22 6.59 -0.46
CA SER A 129 -10.47 8.02 -0.66
C SER A 129 -10.94 8.69 0.62
N SER A 130 -10.28 9.79 0.98
CA SER A 130 -10.62 10.56 2.19
C SER A 130 -11.74 11.59 1.97
N PHE A 131 -11.88 12.14 0.76
CA PHE A 131 -12.77 13.26 0.48
C PHE A 131 -13.79 13.03 -0.64
N ALA A 132 -13.77 11.88 -1.31
CA ALA A 132 -14.74 11.58 -2.36
C ALA A 132 -16.12 11.26 -1.76
N THR A 133 -17.06 12.19 -1.87
CA THR A 133 -18.37 12.13 -1.20
C THR A 133 -19.52 11.69 -2.11
N SER A 134 -19.30 11.51 -3.43
CA SER A 134 -20.36 11.15 -4.37
C SER A 134 -21.10 9.86 -3.96
N GLY A 135 -22.44 9.89 -4.05
CA GLY A 135 -23.28 8.72 -3.83
C GLY A 135 -23.00 7.58 -4.81
N ASN A 136 -22.47 7.87 -6.00
CA ASN A 136 -22.11 6.90 -7.03
C ASN A 136 -20.91 6.02 -6.63
N LEU A 137 -20.21 6.36 -5.55
CA LEU A 137 -19.13 5.55 -4.99
C LEU A 137 -19.62 4.44 -4.04
N LYS A 138 -20.92 4.38 -3.76
CA LYS A 138 -21.48 3.31 -2.95
C LYS A 138 -21.38 1.98 -3.70
N ASN A 139 -20.67 1.02 -3.10
CA ASN A 139 -20.47 -0.33 -3.67
C ASN A 139 -19.76 -0.35 -5.04
N VAL A 140 -18.95 0.67 -5.35
CA VAL A 140 -18.23 0.75 -6.64
C VAL A 140 -17.24 -0.40 -6.83
N SER A 141 -16.65 -0.90 -5.74
CA SER A 141 -15.70 -2.02 -5.76
C SER A 141 -15.54 -2.62 -4.35
N PRO A 142 -15.30 -3.94 -4.24
CA PRO A 142 -14.88 -4.54 -2.96
C PRO A 142 -13.47 -4.14 -2.52
N LEU A 143 -12.67 -3.58 -3.43
CA LEU A 143 -11.32 -3.06 -3.16
C LEU A 143 -11.30 -1.53 -2.99
N PHE A 144 -12.46 -0.92 -2.76
CA PHE A 144 -12.57 0.50 -2.50
C PHE A 144 -13.14 0.76 -1.12
N ALA A 145 -12.50 1.66 -0.37
CA ALA A 145 -13.03 2.24 0.85
C ALA A 145 -12.94 3.76 0.82
N ARG A 146 -13.80 4.40 1.57
CA ARG A 146 -13.76 5.86 1.76
C ARG A 146 -13.97 6.24 3.20
N GLY A 147 -13.49 7.41 3.55
CA GLY A 147 -13.79 8.06 4.82
C GLY A 147 -15.28 8.41 4.96
N PRO A 148 -15.71 8.74 6.16
CA PRO A 148 -17.08 9.15 6.49
C PRO A 148 -17.44 10.48 5.83
#